data_63d18dcfb685b337717f698968ed3b5d
#
_entry.id   63d18dcfb685b337717f698968ed3b5d
#
_cell.length_a   1.000
_cell.length_b   1.000
_cell.length_c   1.000
_cell.angle_alpha   90.00
_cell.angle_beta   90.00
_cell.angle_gamma   90.00
#
_symmetry.space_group_name_H-M   'P 1'
#
loop_
_entity.id
_entity.type
_entity.pdbx_description
1 polymer ?
#
loop_
_entity_poly.entity_id
_entity_poly.type
_entity_poly.pdbx_seq_one_letter_code
_entity_poly.pdbx_strand_id
1 'polypeptide(L)'
;MGDFLKKMAAMEISVHGANTSYFMVLSAFPMLVLLLGVLRYTALEPGDLMELCRVFLPEALHGLVWELISATEASASRLVLSMSALTAMWSAGRGMYGVIKGLNAVAGVKEQRRWLRLRLLSAGYTMLFILVLVLTLTLHVFGGKVLEYFGLRRLGGLRFVVLLLVQTMVFCAMYRFLPCRRWRIGDCFPGAVLSSLGWTVVSAGFSWYAGRFSGGMYLAVMAMVWLYVCVCIIFAGAALNRILEEM
;
A
#
# COMPACT_ATOMS: atom_id res chain seq x y z
N MET A 1 9.84 26.08 -15.10
CA MET A 1 9.69 24.64 -15.38
C MET A 1 11.00 23.86 -15.23
N GLY A 2 12.15 24.37 -15.69
CA GLY A 2 13.45 23.68 -15.54
C GLY A 2 13.92 23.45 -14.11
N ASP A 3 13.73 24.41 -13.21
CA ASP A 3 14.15 24.30 -11.80
C ASP A 3 13.29 23.32 -11.00
N PHE A 4 11.99 23.21 -11.30
CA PHE A 4 11.10 22.24 -10.71
C PHE A 4 11.54 20.80 -11.02
N LEU A 5 11.79 20.50 -12.28
CA LEU A 5 12.25 19.19 -12.73
C LEU A 5 13.64 18.83 -12.16
N LYS A 6 14.55 19.79 -12.08
CA LYS A 6 15.87 19.60 -11.45
C LYS A 6 15.75 19.31 -9.95
N LYS A 7 14.90 20.03 -9.22
CA LYS A 7 14.62 19.76 -7.80
C LYS A 7 14.04 18.37 -7.61
N MET A 8 13.07 17.96 -8.43
CA MET A 8 12.51 16.61 -8.37
C MET A 8 13.54 15.51 -8.68
N ALA A 9 14.37 15.70 -9.68
CA ALA A 9 15.43 14.76 -10.03
C ALA A 9 16.45 14.58 -8.90
N ALA A 10 16.81 15.68 -8.21
CA ALA A 10 17.73 15.64 -7.07
C ALA A 10 17.19 14.91 -5.83
N MET A 11 15.88 14.66 -5.75
CA MET A 11 15.25 13.91 -4.65
C MET A 11 15.33 12.39 -4.82
N GLU A 12 15.92 11.89 -5.90
CA GLU A 12 16.12 10.44 -6.17
C GLU A 12 14.87 9.57 -5.93
N ILE A 13 13.68 10.10 -6.31
CA ILE A 13 12.37 9.47 -6.07
C ILE A 13 12.34 8.04 -6.61
N SER A 14 12.92 7.81 -7.78
CA SER A 14 12.97 6.49 -8.42
C SER A 14 13.80 5.47 -7.62
N VAL A 15 14.92 5.89 -7.06
CA VAL A 15 15.79 5.03 -6.24
C VAL A 15 15.09 4.63 -4.95
N HIS A 16 14.53 5.61 -4.25
CA HIS A 16 13.75 5.35 -3.02
C HIS A 16 12.49 4.53 -3.31
N GLY A 17 11.83 4.78 -4.46
CA GLY A 17 10.67 4.01 -4.93
C GLY A 17 11.02 2.55 -5.18
N ALA A 18 12.09 2.28 -5.92
CA ALA A 18 12.55 0.93 -6.21
C ALA A 18 12.92 0.15 -4.95
N ASN A 19 13.67 0.77 -4.04
CA ASN A 19 14.05 0.14 -2.78
C ASN A 19 12.83 -0.21 -1.91
N THR A 20 11.89 0.71 -1.81
CA THR A 20 10.67 0.54 -1.00
C THR A 20 9.77 -0.55 -1.58
N SER A 21 9.49 -0.51 -2.89
CA SER A 21 8.64 -1.49 -3.57
C SER A 21 9.24 -2.90 -3.52
N TYR A 22 10.55 -3.03 -3.68
CA TYR A 22 11.25 -4.29 -3.53
C TYR A 22 11.00 -4.94 -2.15
N PHE A 23 11.17 -4.18 -1.06
CA PHE A 23 10.93 -4.72 0.27
C PHE A 23 9.44 -4.97 0.55
N MET A 24 8.53 -4.21 -0.03
CA MET A 24 7.09 -4.47 0.07
C MET A 24 6.72 -5.79 -0.60
N VAL A 25 7.21 -6.04 -1.81
CA VAL A 25 7.00 -7.32 -2.52
C VAL A 25 7.61 -8.48 -1.75
N LEU A 26 8.86 -8.32 -1.27
CA LEU A 26 9.53 -9.36 -0.50
C LEU A 26 8.78 -9.70 0.80
N SER A 27 8.07 -8.74 1.38
CA SER A 27 7.26 -8.95 2.59
C SER A 27 5.91 -9.62 2.32
N ALA A 28 5.40 -9.55 1.09
CA ALA A 28 4.08 -10.08 0.75
C ALA A 28 4.01 -11.60 0.93
N PHE A 29 5.02 -12.35 0.51
CA PHE A 29 5.06 -13.81 0.62
C PHE A 29 5.04 -14.30 2.08
N PRO A 30 5.97 -13.87 2.97
CA PRO A 30 5.92 -14.24 4.38
C PRO A 30 4.61 -13.80 5.07
N MET A 31 4.06 -12.67 4.65
CA MET A 31 2.79 -12.17 5.20
C MET A 31 1.61 -13.06 4.83
N LEU A 32 1.56 -13.55 3.59
CA LEU A 32 0.56 -14.55 3.16
C LEU A 32 0.68 -15.84 3.96
N VAL A 33 1.89 -16.37 4.14
CA VAL A 33 2.12 -17.58 4.93
C VAL A 33 1.70 -17.38 6.39
N LEU A 34 1.99 -16.23 6.98
CA LEU A 34 1.55 -15.88 8.33
C LEU A 34 0.03 -15.81 8.42
N LEU A 35 -0.61 -15.14 7.45
CA LEU A 35 -2.06 -14.97 7.41
C LEU A 35 -2.76 -16.32 7.32
N LEU A 36 -2.29 -17.21 6.45
CA LEU A 36 -2.77 -18.60 6.33
C LEU A 36 -2.56 -19.39 7.62
N GLY A 37 -1.43 -19.17 8.27
CA GLY A 37 -1.15 -19.79 9.54
C GLY A 37 -2.09 -19.36 10.67
N VAL A 38 -2.42 -18.06 10.71
CA VAL A 38 -3.37 -17.50 11.68
C VAL A 38 -4.79 -18.00 11.41
N LEU A 39 -5.18 -18.13 10.14
CA LEU A 39 -6.51 -18.67 9.75
C LEU A 39 -6.77 -20.06 10.29
N ARG A 40 -5.74 -20.91 10.42
CA ARG A 40 -5.87 -22.24 11.04
C ARG A 40 -6.33 -22.22 12.50
N TYR A 41 -6.16 -21.10 13.20
CA TYR A 41 -6.63 -20.93 14.58
C TYR A 41 -7.95 -20.17 14.67
N THR A 42 -8.54 -19.81 13.54
CA THR A 42 -9.85 -19.17 13.42
C THR A 42 -10.84 -20.14 12.77
N ALA A 43 -12.13 -19.83 12.84
CA ALA A 43 -13.17 -20.57 12.14
C ALA A 43 -13.26 -20.24 10.63
N LEU A 44 -12.30 -19.50 10.10
CA LEU A 44 -12.26 -19.09 8.71
C LEU A 44 -11.59 -20.17 7.85
N GLU A 45 -12.16 -20.44 6.70
CA GLU A 45 -11.63 -21.38 5.73
C GLU A 45 -10.65 -20.68 4.74
N PRO A 46 -9.75 -21.43 4.08
CA PRO A 46 -8.88 -20.89 3.03
C PRO A 46 -9.65 -20.18 1.89
N GLY A 47 -10.89 -20.60 1.65
CA GLY A 47 -11.81 -19.95 0.72
C GLY A 47 -12.15 -18.51 1.12
N ASP A 48 -12.33 -18.24 2.41
CA ASP A 48 -12.63 -16.90 2.92
C ASP A 48 -11.43 -15.96 2.70
N LEU A 49 -10.20 -16.50 2.82
CA LEU A 49 -8.99 -15.75 2.50
C LEU A 49 -8.93 -15.42 1.01
N MET A 50 -9.30 -16.35 0.15
CA MET A 50 -9.36 -16.09 -1.28
C MET A 50 -10.39 -15.04 -1.62
N GLU A 51 -11.53 -14.99 -0.93
CA GLU A 51 -12.55 -13.97 -1.10
C GLU A 51 -12.04 -12.59 -0.66
N LEU A 52 -11.32 -12.53 0.45
CA LEU A 52 -10.58 -11.34 0.85
C LEU A 52 -9.56 -10.91 -0.23
N CYS A 53 -8.75 -11.84 -0.73
CA CYS A 53 -7.77 -11.55 -1.78
C CYS A 53 -8.42 -11.06 -3.07
N ARG A 54 -9.59 -11.56 -3.45
CA ARG A 54 -10.36 -11.10 -4.62
C ARG A 54 -10.76 -9.63 -4.54
N VAL A 55 -10.97 -9.14 -3.33
CA VAL A 55 -11.32 -7.72 -3.12
C VAL A 55 -10.10 -6.80 -3.28
N PHE A 56 -8.89 -7.30 -2.91
CA PHE A 56 -7.66 -6.49 -2.85
C PHE A 56 -6.78 -6.60 -4.10
N LEU A 57 -6.78 -7.78 -4.71
CA LEU A 57 -5.85 -8.10 -5.78
C LEU A 57 -6.58 -8.09 -7.12
N PRO A 58 -5.93 -7.62 -8.19
CA PRO A 58 -6.41 -7.79 -9.55
C PRO A 58 -6.72 -9.27 -9.86
N GLU A 59 -7.77 -9.52 -10.62
CA GLU A 59 -8.21 -10.88 -11.00
C GLU A 59 -7.08 -11.74 -11.55
N ALA A 60 -6.17 -11.13 -12.27
CA ALA A 60 -5.00 -11.75 -12.83
C ALA A 60 -4.05 -12.41 -11.80
N LEU A 61 -4.05 -11.95 -10.55
CA LEU A 61 -3.23 -12.50 -9.47
C LEU A 61 -3.95 -13.60 -8.67
N HIS A 62 -5.24 -13.81 -8.88
CA HIS A 62 -6.03 -14.77 -8.11
C HIS A 62 -5.51 -16.21 -8.25
N GLY A 63 -5.10 -16.63 -9.47
CA GLY A 63 -4.52 -17.95 -9.70
C GLY A 63 -3.24 -18.18 -8.91
N LEU A 64 -2.35 -17.20 -8.92
CA LEU A 64 -1.08 -17.26 -8.20
C LEU A 64 -1.28 -17.30 -6.67
N VAL A 65 -2.22 -16.52 -6.18
CA VAL A 65 -2.57 -16.53 -4.74
C VAL A 65 -3.19 -17.87 -4.35
N TRP A 66 -4.06 -18.44 -5.18
CA TRP A 66 -4.65 -19.75 -4.93
C TRP A 66 -3.60 -20.86 -4.88
N GLU A 67 -2.64 -20.87 -5.81
CA GLU A 67 -1.50 -21.81 -5.76
C GLU A 67 -0.68 -21.66 -4.47
N LEU A 68 -0.42 -20.43 -4.02
CA LEU A 68 0.29 -20.17 -2.77
C LEU A 68 -0.51 -20.65 -1.56
N ILE A 69 -1.83 -20.41 -1.53
CA ILE A 69 -2.74 -20.90 -0.48
C ILE A 69 -2.68 -22.41 -0.40
N SER A 70 -2.88 -23.08 -1.52
CA SER A 70 -2.92 -24.55 -1.59
C SER A 70 -1.57 -25.19 -1.23
N ALA A 71 -0.45 -24.60 -1.69
CA ALA A 71 0.90 -25.08 -1.36
C ALA A 71 1.21 -24.95 0.14
N THR A 72 0.71 -23.89 0.78
CA THR A 72 0.96 -23.63 2.20
C THR A 72 0.10 -24.52 3.08
N GLU A 73 -1.12 -24.83 2.66
CA GLU A 73 -2.03 -25.74 3.37
C GLU A 73 -1.44 -27.15 3.49
N ALA A 74 -0.78 -27.63 2.43
CA ALA A 74 -0.14 -28.95 2.39
C ALA A 74 1.14 -29.03 3.26
N SER A 75 1.82 -27.91 3.54
CA SER A 75 3.21 -27.91 4.05
C SER A 75 3.36 -27.36 5.49
N ALA A 76 2.33 -26.84 6.14
CA ALA A 76 2.48 -26.05 7.35
C ALA A 76 2.70 -26.87 8.63
N SER A 77 3.95 -27.20 8.90
CA SER A 77 4.38 -27.57 10.26
C SER A 77 4.43 -26.35 11.18
N ARG A 78 4.32 -26.56 12.52
CA ARG A 78 4.41 -25.48 13.52
C ARG A 78 5.71 -24.66 13.39
N LEU A 79 6.81 -25.32 12.97
CA LEU A 79 8.09 -24.67 12.75
C LEU A 79 8.05 -23.71 11.56
N VAL A 80 7.43 -24.10 10.45
CA VAL A 80 7.26 -23.23 9.27
C VAL A 80 6.42 -22.02 9.63
N LEU A 81 5.38 -22.20 10.44
CA LEU A 81 4.53 -21.09 10.89
C LEU A 81 5.29 -20.06 11.74
N SER A 82 6.05 -20.50 12.73
CA SER A 82 6.82 -19.59 13.59
C SER A 82 7.94 -18.87 12.84
N MET A 83 8.63 -19.56 11.93
CA MET A 83 9.64 -18.94 11.07
C MET A 83 9.02 -17.94 10.10
N SER A 84 7.88 -18.26 9.53
CA SER A 84 7.14 -17.35 8.64
C SER A 84 6.62 -16.12 9.38
N ALA A 85 6.15 -16.27 10.64
CA ALA A 85 5.74 -15.16 11.48
C ALA A 85 6.89 -14.19 11.75
N LEU A 86 8.05 -14.72 12.14
CA LEU A 86 9.25 -13.90 12.36
C LEU A 86 9.70 -13.20 11.08
N THR A 87 9.71 -13.91 9.95
CA THR A 87 10.11 -13.35 8.66
C THR A 87 9.12 -12.32 8.16
N ALA A 88 7.81 -12.56 8.31
CA ALA A 88 6.76 -11.61 7.95
C ALA A 88 6.85 -10.31 8.76
N MET A 89 7.00 -10.44 10.08
CA MET A 89 7.15 -9.30 10.98
C MET A 89 8.43 -8.50 10.67
N TRP A 90 9.52 -9.19 10.36
CA TRP A 90 10.77 -8.56 9.94
C TRP A 90 10.63 -7.85 8.58
N SER A 91 10.03 -8.50 7.59
CA SER A 91 9.88 -8.00 6.22
C SER A 91 8.86 -6.87 6.10
N ALA A 92 7.68 -7.00 6.72
CA ALA A 92 6.65 -5.97 6.72
C ALA A 92 7.19 -4.63 7.27
N GLY A 93 7.96 -4.69 8.37
CA GLY A 93 8.62 -3.49 8.88
C GLY A 93 9.66 -2.88 7.94
N ARG A 94 10.23 -3.63 6.98
CA ARG A 94 11.17 -3.08 5.98
C ARG A 94 10.49 -2.26 4.90
N GLY A 95 9.33 -2.69 4.42
CA GLY A 95 8.55 -1.91 3.46
C GLY A 95 8.19 -0.52 4.00
N MET A 96 7.58 -0.47 5.18
CA MET A 96 7.23 0.80 5.83
C MET A 96 8.47 1.64 6.21
N TYR A 97 9.56 0.99 6.62
CA TYR A 97 10.84 1.66 6.84
C TYR A 97 11.36 2.33 5.57
N GLY A 98 11.22 1.66 4.40
CA GLY A 98 11.54 2.24 3.09
C GLY A 98 10.71 3.49 2.80
N VAL A 99 9.39 3.45 3.05
CA VAL A 99 8.50 4.62 2.91
C VAL A 99 8.95 5.76 3.79
N ILE A 100 9.21 5.53 5.08
CA ILE A 100 9.67 6.57 6.02
C ILE A 100 10.99 7.19 5.55
N LYS A 101 11.95 6.35 5.15
CA LYS A 101 13.24 6.86 4.62
C LYS A 101 13.07 7.67 3.35
N GLY A 102 12.28 7.19 2.40
CA GLY A 102 12.00 7.91 1.15
C GLY A 102 11.32 9.26 1.42
N LEU A 103 10.30 9.29 2.28
CA LEU A 103 9.63 10.53 2.66
C LEU A 103 10.58 11.51 3.37
N ASN A 104 11.47 11.04 4.25
CA ASN A 104 12.47 11.88 4.89
C ASN A 104 13.48 12.44 3.88
N ALA A 105 13.94 11.62 2.93
CA ALA A 105 14.85 12.06 1.87
C ALA A 105 14.20 13.14 1.00
N VAL A 106 12.96 12.92 0.57
CA VAL A 106 12.17 13.89 -0.19
C VAL A 106 11.95 15.17 0.62
N ALA A 107 11.65 15.06 1.93
CA ALA A 107 11.49 16.21 2.82
C ALA A 107 12.82 16.93 3.12
N GLY A 108 13.96 16.38 2.70
CA GLY A 108 15.29 16.95 2.94
C GLY A 108 15.74 16.88 4.40
N VAL A 109 15.20 15.93 5.17
CA VAL A 109 15.55 15.76 6.60
C VAL A 109 16.24 14.42 6.82
N LYS A 110 17.25 14.42 7.70
CA LYS A 110 17.92 13.19 8.11
C LYS A 110 17.09 12.48 9.18
N GLU A 111 16.99 11.15 9.06
CA GLU A 111 16.37 10.32 10.08
C GLU A 111 17.21 10.35 11.37
N GLN A 112 16.64 10.87 12.46
CA GLN A 112 17.31 11.02 13.75
C GLN A 112 16.82 10.02 14.81
N ARG A 113 15.79 9.24 14.49
CA ARG A 113 15.21 8.29 15.42
C ARG A 113 16.15 7.09 15.59
N ARG A 114 16.29 6.60 16.82
CA ARG A 114 17.05 5.36 17.10
C ARG A 114 16.43 4.20 16.32
N TRP A 115 17.26 3.29 15.82
CA TRP A 115 16.84 2.16 14.98
C TRP A 115 15.66 1.37 15.58
N LEU A 116 15.69 1.05 16.86
CA LEU A 116 14.61 0.32 17.54
C LEU A 116 13.30 1.11 17.55
N ARG A 117 13.36 2.42 17.85
CA ARG A 117 12.18 3.30 17.82
C ARG A 117 11.58 3.40 16.43
N LEU A 118 12.42 3.51 15.42
CA LEU A 118 12.00 3.54 14.04
C LEU A 118 11.33 2.22 13.61
N ARG A 119 11.85 1.10 14.11
CA ARG A 119 11.29 -0.23 13.86
C ARG A 119 9.90 -0.40 14.47
N LEU A 120 9.73 0.00 15.74
CA LEU A 120 8.43 -0.02 16.43
C LEU A 120 7.42 0.91 15.76
N LEU A 121 7.83 2.11 15.37
CA LEU A 121 6.99 3.04 14.61
C LEU A 121 6.58 2.45 13.26
N SER A 122 7.51 1.84 12.52
CA SER A 122 7.21 1.18 11.24
C SER A 122 6.17 0.07 11.40
N ALA A 123 6.29 -0.75 12.45
CA ALA A 123 5.31 -1.79 12.75
C ALA A 123 3.94 -1.18 13.10
N GLY A 124 3.89 -0.13 13.95
CA GLY A 124 2.66 0.57 14.30
C GLY A 124 1.97 1.20 13.08
N TYR A 125 2.73 1.86 12.21
CA TYR A 125 2.19 2.42 10.96
C TYR A 125 1.74 1.34 9.97
N THR A 126 2.42 0.20 9.91
CA THR A 126 1.97 -0.93 9.08
C THR A 126 0.62 -1.45 9.57
N MET A 127 0.45 -1.62 10.89
CA MET A 127 -0.82 -2.02 11.49
C MET A 127 -1.94 -1.00 11.21
N LEU A 128 -1.64 0.28 11.39
CA LEU A 128 -2.59 1.35 11.07
C LEU A 128 -2.96 1.35 9.59
N PHE A 129 -2.00 1.16 8.71
CA PHE A 129 -2.22 1.09 7.26
C PHE A 129 -3.10 -0.11 6.88
N ILE A 130 -2.85 -1.28 7.47
CA ILE A 130 -3.68 -2.48 7.28
C ILE A 130 -5.11 -2.21 7.78
N LEU A 131 -5.26 -1.61 8.96
CA LEU A 131 -6.58 -1.26 9.51
C LEU A 131 -7.35 -0.32 8.56
N VAL A 132 -6.70 0.71 8.04
CA VAL A 132 -7.30 1.66 7.09
C VAL A 132 -7.65 0.95 5.78
N LEU A 133 -6.79 0.06 5.29
CA LEU A 133 -7.09 -0.78 4.13
C LEU A 133 -8.35 -1.61 4.36
N VAL A 134 -8.43 -2.35 5.46
CA VAL A 134 -9.59 -3.18 5.81
C VAL A 134 -10.85 -2.31 5.91
N LEU A 135 -10.77 -1.15 6.56
CA LEU A 135 -11.89 -0.21 6.66
C LEU A 135 -12.35 0.29 5.29
N THR A 136 -11.40 0.69 4.44
CA THR A 136 -11.68 1.18 3.07
C THR A 136 -12.37 0.10 2.24
N LEU A 137 -11.95 -1.16 2.39
CA LEU A 137 -12.56 -2.28 1.70
C LEU A 137 -13.93 -2.62 2.24
N THR A 138 -14.09 -2.64 3.56
CA THR A 138 -15.40 -2.82 4.17
C THR A 138 -16.36 -1.77 3.62
N LEU A 139 -15.92 -0.52 3.52
CA LEU A 139 -16.71 0.54 2.88
C LEU A 139 -16.94 0.26 1.39
N HIS A 140 -15.95 -0.32 0.71
CA HIS A 140 -16.06 -0.66 -0.71
C HIS A 140 -17.05 -1.80 -0.95
N VAL A 141 -17.04 -2.85 -0.16
CA VAL A 141 -17.91 -4.02 -0.30
C VAL A 141 -19.32 -3.73 0.22
N PHE A 142 -19.42 -3.18 1.42
CA PHE A 142 -20.69 -2.97 2.09
C PHE A 142 -21.32 -1.61 1.80
N GLY A 143 -20.54 -0.62 1.35
CA GLY A 143 -21.03 0.73 1.06
C GLY A 143 -22.15 0.76 0.02
N GLY A 144 -22.15 -0.17 -0.93
CA GLY A 144 -23.26 -0.35 -1.88
C GLY A 144 -24.57 -0.79 -1.20
N LYS A 145 -24.48 -1.76 -0.30
CA LYS A 145 -25.64 -2.27 0.48
C LYS A 145 -26.18 -1.22 1.44
N VAL A 146 -25.29 -0.46 2.06
CA VAL A 146 -25.66 0.66 2.95
C VAL A 146 -26.39 1.75 2.16
N LEU A 147 -25.86 2.17 1.01
CA LEU A 147 -26.52 3.14 0.13
C LEU A 147 -27.88 2.65 -0.38
N GLU A 148 -28.01 1.37 -0.66
CA GLU A 148 -29.25 0.73 -1.08
C GLU A 148 -30.29 0.72 0.07
N TYR A 149 -29.86 0.40 1.30
CA TYR A 149 -30.69 0.44 2.48
C TYR A 149 -31.26 1.85 2.79
N PHE A 150 -30.46 2.90 2.53
CA PHE A 150 -30.90 4.29 2.67
C PHE A 150 -31.59 4.86 1.43
N GLY A 151 -31.90 4.05 0.40
CA GLY A 151 -32.57 4.50 -0.84
C GLY A 151 -31.71 5.41 -1.73
N LEU A 152 -30.41 5.51 -1.48
CA LEU A 152 -29.46 6.38 -2.16
C LEU A 152 -28.77 5.71 -3.35
N ARG A 153 -29.41 4.70 -3.96
CA ARG A 153 -28.87 3.91 -5.10
C ARG A 153 -28.44 4.76 -6.31
N ARG A 154 -29.04 5.95 -6.48
CA ARG A 154 -28.69 6.89 -7.58
C ARG A 154 -27.32 7.60 -7.36
N LEU A 155 -26.73 7.49 -6.19
CA LEU A 155 -25.48 8.17 -5.82
C LEU A 155 -24.25 7.27 -5.99
N GLY A 156 -24.20 6.37 -6.98
CA GLY A 156 -23.04 5.52 -7.27
C GLY A 156 -21.73 6.31 -7.45
N GLY A 157 -21.80 7.52 -8.01
CA GLY A 157 -20.68 8.45 -8.10
C GLY A 157 -20.19 8.97 -6.74
N LEU A 158 -21.09 9.11 -5.75
CA LEU A 158 -20.71 9.55 -4.40
C LEU A 158 -19.76 8.56 -3.72
N ARG A 159 -19.95 7.25 -3.94
CA ARG A 159 -19.06 6.21 -3.43
C ARG A 159 -17.61 6.40 -3.91
N PHE A 160 -17.42 6.68 -5.20
CA PHE A 160 -16.09 6.95 -5.76
C PHE A 160 -15.45 8.18 -5.11
N VAL A 161 -16.22 9.26 -4.96
CA VAL A 161 -15.74 10.49 -4.31
C VAL A 161 -15.38 10.25 -2.85
N VAL A 162 -16.20 9.52 -2.10
CA VAL A 162 -15.92 9.16 -0.69
C VAL A 162 -14.65 8.34 -0.58
N LEU A 163 -14.47 7.33 -1.43
CA LEU A 163 -13.25 6.50 -1.42
C LEU A 163 -12.01 7.34 -1.76
N LEU A 164 -12.11 8.23 -2.74
CA LEU A 164 -11.02 9.14 -3.12
C LEU A 164 -10.67 10.10 -1.96
N LEU A 165 -11.68 10.63 -1.27
CA LEU A 165 -11.47 11.46 -0.09
C LEU A 165 -10.81 10.71 1.05
N VAL A 166 -11.26 9.48 1.36
CA VAL A 166 -10.63 8.63 2.38
C VAL A 166 -9.17 8.35 2.02
N GLN A 167 -8.88 8.00 0.77
CA GLN A 167 -7.52 7.76 0.29
C GLN A 167 -6.66 9.03 0.39
N THR A 168 -7.20 10.19 0.03
CA THR A 168 -6.51 11.49 0.17
C THR A 168 -6.19 11.79 1.64
N MET A 169 -7.13 11.53 2.56
CA MET A 169 -6.88 11.69 4.00
C MET A 169 -5.78 10.76 4.52
N VAL A 170 -5.74 9.52 4.02
CA VAL A 170 -4.67 8.56 4.37
C VAL A 170 -3.31 9.07 3.90
N PHE A 171 -3.18 9.53 2.66
CA PHE A 171 -1.92 10.09 2.17
C PHE A 171 -1.54 11.38 2.90
N CYS A 172 -2.51 12.24 3.20
CA CYS A 172 -2.28 13.44 4.00
C CYS A 172 -1.75 13.07 5.40
N ALA A 173 -2.34 12.08 6.06
CA ALA A 173 -1.86 11.56 7.34
C ALA A 173 -0.45 10.96 7.22
N MET A 174 -0.16 10.21 6.14
CA MET A 174 1.17 9.69 5.87
C MET A 174 2.21 10.82 5.76
N TYR A 175 1.93 11.87 4.98
CA TYR A 175 2.86 12.99 4.84
C TYR A 175 3.05 13.77 6.14
N ARG A 176 2.02 13.86 6.97
CA ARG A 176 2.08 14.57 8.24
C ARG A 176 2.86 13.82 9.32
N PHE A 177 2.64 12.50 9.44
CA PHE A 177 3.06 11.74 10.62
C PHE A 177 4.29 10.86 10.39
N LEU A 178 4.56 10.41 9.15
CA LEU A 178 5.68 9.51 8.89
C LEU A 178 7.04 10.23 8.87
N PRO A 179 7.22 11.38 8.18
CA PRO A 179 8.51 12.07 8.16
C PRO A 179 8.89 12.66 9.52
N CYS A 180 10.19 12.93 9.70
CA CYS A 180 10.66 13.68 10.86
C CYS A 180 10.27 15.16 10.79
N ARG A 181 10.06 15.70 9.60
CA ARG A 181 9.55 17.05 9.36
C ARG A 181 8.04 17.10 9.64
N ARG A 182 7.61 18.04 10.45
CA ARG A 182 6.19 18.26 10.75
C ARG A 182 5.61 19.30 9.82
N TRP A 183 4.95 18.87 8.77
CA TRP A 183 4.17 19.76 7.92
C TRP A 183 2.81 20.10 8.55
N ARG A 184 2.23 21.25 8.20
CA ARG A 184 0.83 21.55 8.52
C ARG A 184 -0.07 20.67 7.66
N ILE A 185 -1.30 20.40 8.13
CA ILE A 185 -2.24 19.56 7.37
C ILE A 185 -2.57 20.18 6.00
N GLY A 186 -2.71 21.52 5.95
CA GLY A 186 -2.94 22.26 4.70
C GLY A 186 -1.83 22.07 3.67
N ASP A 187 -0.57 22.03 4.12
CA ASP A 187 0.59 21.89 3.24
C ASP A 187 0.73 20.45 2.72
N CYS A 188 0.14 19.45 3.41
CA CYS A 188 0.11 18.07 2.97
C CYS A 188 -0.96 17.78 1.90
N PHE A 189 -1.99 18.61 1.83
CA PHE A 189 -3.18 18.34 1.03
C PHE A 189 -2.94 18.31 -0.49
N PRO A 190 -2.20 19.24 -1.12
CA PRO A 190 -1.96 19.22 -2.56
C PRO A 190 -1.28 17.93 -3.04
N GLY A 191 -0.22 17.51 -2.34
CA GLY A 191 0.48 16.27 -2.65
C GLY A 191 -0.37 15.03 -2.37
N ALA A 192 -1.22 15.05 -1.34
CA ALA A 192 -2.14 13.96 -1.05
C ALA A 192 -3.19 13.78 -2.15
N VAL A 193 -3.74 14.87 -2.69
CA VAL A 193 -4.66 14.85 -3.84
C VAL A 193 -3.95 14.32 -5.08
N LEU A 194 -2.74 14.82 -5.39
CA LEU A 194 -1.95 14.32 -6.50
C LEU A 194 -1.72 12.81 -6.39
N SER A 195 -1.33 12.34 -5.20
CA SER A 195 -1.05 10.92 -4.97
C SER A 195 -2.28 10.05 -5.05
N SER A 196 -3.42 10.49 -4.52
CA SER A 196 -4.66 9.70 -4.59
C SER A 196 -5.19 9.60 -6.03
N LEU A 197 -5.16 10.68 -6.79
CA LEU A 197 -5.53 10.66 -8.21
C LEU A 197 -4.57 9.81 -9.03
N GLY A 198 -3.26 10.02 -8.87
CA GLY A 198 -2.24 9.25 -9.57
C GLY A 198 -2.32 7.75 -9.27
N TRP A 199 -2.50 7.38 -8.00
CA TRP A 199 -2.72 5.98 -7.59
C TRP A 199 -3.95 5.38 -8.27
N THR A 200 -5.06 6.10 -8.27
CA THR A 200 -6.32 5.64 -8.88
C THR A 200 -6.17 5.43 -10.38
N VAL A 201 -5.55 6.38 -11.09
CA VAL A 201 -5.32 6.30 -12.54
C VAL A 201 -4.39 5.12 -12.88
N VAL A 202 -3.28 4.98 -12.16
CA VAL A 202 -2.32 3.89 -12.40
C VAL A 202 -2.94 2.53 -12.08
N SER A 203 -3.74 2.43 -11.01
CA SER A 203 -4.45 1.19 -10.66
C SER A 203 -5.51 0.80 -11.69
N ALA A 204 -6.26 1.78 -12.21
CA ALA A 204 -7.20 1.54 -13.30
C ALA A 204 -6.50 1.09 -14.60
N GLY A 205 -5.40 1.76 -14.96
CA GLY A 205 -4.56 1.39 -16.10
C GLY A 205 -3.97 -0.01 -15.95
N PHE A 206 -3.47 -0.34 -14.76
CA PHE A 206 -2.97 -1.67 -14.46
C PHE A 206 -4.04 -2.75 -14.59
N SER A 207 -5.23 -2.53 -14.03
CA SER A 207 -6.34 -3.48 -14.13
C SER A 207 -6.77 -3.72 -15.56
N TRP A 208 -6.86 -2.64 -16.38
CA TRP A 208 -7.18 -2.76 -17.79
C TRP A 208 -6.13 -3.52 -18.58
N TYR A 209 -4.84 -3.31 -18.28
CA TYR A 209 -3.74 -3.97 -18.95
C TYR A 209 -3.62 -5.43 -18.51
N ALA A 210 -3.67 -5.70 -17.20
CA ALA A 210 -3.54 -7.02 -16.62
C ALA A 210 -4.65 -7.98 -17.08
N GLY A 211 -5.87 -7.48 -17.31
CA GLY A 211 -6.98 -8.28 -17.81
C GLY A 211 -6.79 -8.81 -19.25
N ARG A 212 -5.77 -8.35 -20.00
CA ARG A 212 -5.46 -8.80 -21.37
C ARG A 212 -4.43 -9.92 -21.46
N PHE A 213 -3.71 -10.18 -20.37
CA PHE A 213 -2.61 -11.13 -20.35
C PHE A 213 -2.84 -12.21 -19.30
N SER A 214 -2.76 -13.46 -19.70
CA SER A 214 -2.88 -14.64 -18.85
C SER A 214 -1.51 -15.30 -18.69
N GLY A 215 -0.84 -15.09 -17.54
CA GLY A 215 0.42 -15.76 -17.24
C GLY A 215 0.96 -15.33 -15.87
N GLY A 216 1.08 -16.28 -14.92
CA GLY A 216 1.40 -15.98 -13.52
C GLY A 216 2.71 -15.21 -13.33
N MET A 217 3.79 -15.58 -14.02
CA MET A 217 5.09 -14.90 -13.91
C MET A 217 5.05 -13.48 -14.48
N TYR A 218 4.36 -13.27 -15.60
CA TYR A 218 4.20 -11.96 -16.21
C TYR A 218 3.44 -11.01 -15.26
N LEU A 219 2.37 -11.50 -14.62
CA LEU A 219 1.56 -10.73 -13.70
C LEU A 219 2.31 -10.36 -12.41
N ALA A 220 3.19 -11.24 -11.92
CA ALA A 220 4.05 -10.93 -10.78
C ALA A 220 5.00 -9.77 -11.09
N VAL A 221 5.66 -9.79 -12.25
CA VAL A 221 6.53 -8.69 -12.69
C VAL A 221 5.74 -7.38 -12.86
N MET A 222 4.56 -7.48 -13.48
CA MET A 222 3.68 -6.32 -13.67
C MET A 222 3.18 -5.74 -12.35
N ALA A 223 2.86 -6.59 -11.36
CA ALA A 223 2.48 -6.14 -10.01
C ALA A 223 3.64 -5.41 -9.32
N MET A 224 4.88 -5.88 -9.51
CA MET A 224 6.07 -5.19 -9.00
C MET A 224 6.23 -3.80 -9.64
N VAL A 225 6.06 -3.69 -10.95
CA VAL A 225 6.12 -2.41 -11.67
C VAL A 225 5.00 -1.48 -11.23
N TRP A 226 3.78 -1.99 -11.09
CA TRP A 226 2.64 -1.22 -10.59
C TRP A 226 2.92 -0.67 -9.19
N LEU A 227 3.39 -1.52 -8.27
CA LEU A 227 3.72 -1.10 -6.91
C LEU A 227 4.84 -0.07 -6.90
N TYR A 228 5.86 -0.24 -7.74
CA TYR A 228 6.94 0.74 -7.91
C TYR A 228 6.40 2.10 -8.35
N VAL A 229 5.56 2.14 -9.38
CA VAL A 229 4.96 3.39 -9.87
C VAL A 229 4.08 4.03 -8.78
N CYS A 230 3.28 3.24 -8.08
CA CYS A 230 2.46 3.73 -6.96
C CYS A 230 3.30 4.37 -5.84
N VAL A 231 4.40 3.74 -5.45
CA VAL A 231 5.33 4.29 -4.45
C VAL A 231 6.01 5.57 -4.96
N CYS A 232 6.42 5.61 -6.22
CA CYS A 232 6.96 6.82 -6.84
C CYS A 232 5.95 7.98 -6.83
N ILE A 233 4.66 7.71 -7.07
CA ILE A 233 3.60 8.71 -6.99
C ILE A 233 3.47 9.27 -5.57
N ILE A 234 3.54 8.42 -4.53
CA ILE A 234 3.55 8.89 -3.14
C ILE A 234 4.72 9.83 -2.89
N PHE A 235 5.93 9.48 -3.33
CA PHE A 235 7.09 10.35 -3.15
C PHE A 235 7.02 11.63 -3.99
N ALA A 236 6.45 11.57 -5.18
CA ALA A 236 6.20 12.75 -6.02
C ALA A 236 5.20 13.72 -5.37
N GLY A 237 4.16 13.20 -4.71
CA GLY A 237 3.24 14.02 -3.92
C GLY A 237 3.91 14.70 -2.74
N ALA A 238 4.78 13.99 -2.02
CA ALA A 238 5.58 14.60 -0.95
C ALA A 238 6.55 15.67 -1.48
N ALA A 239 7.15 15.44 -2.66
CA ALA A 239 8.03 16.41 -3.33
C ALA A 239 7.26 17.67 -3.73
N LEU A 240 6.03 17.51 -4.24
CA LEU A 240 5.17 18.66 -4.55
C LEU A 240 4.89 19.49 -3.29
N ASN A 241 4.53 18.86 -2.17
CA ASN A 241 4.27 19.56 -0.92
C ASN A 241 5.49 20.36 -0.46
N ARG A 242 6.69 19.77 -0.56
CA ARG A 242 7.94 20.46 -0.22
C ARG A 242 8.21 21.67 -1.13
N ILE A 243 8.01 21.53 -2.43
CA ILE A 243 8.26 22.62 -3.38
C ILE A 243 7.27 23.77 -3.18
N LEU A 244 6.00 23.45 -2.89
CA LEU A 244 4.99 24.47 -2.61
C LEU A 244 5.25 25.22 -1.30
N GLU A 245 5.84 24.57 -0.30
CA GLU A 245 6.24 25.21 0.96
C GLU A 245 7.45 26.17 0.78
N GLU A 246 8.33 25.87 -0.19
CA GLU A 246 9.51 26.68 -0.50
C GLU A 246 9.22 27.89 -1.41
N MET A 247 7.98 27.99 -1.97
CA MET A 247 7.52 29.12 -2.80
C MET A 247 6.82 30.17 -1.96
#